data_7367db85ee2b8dcb831104795845defd
#
_entry.id   7367db85ee2b8dcb831104795845defd
#
_cell.length_a   1.000
_cell.length_b   1.000
_cell.length_c   1.000
_cell.angle_alpha   90.00
_cell.angle_beta   90.00
_cell.angle_gamma   90.00
#
_symmetry.space_group_name_H-M   'P 1'
#
loop_
_entity.id
_entity.type
_entity.pdbx_description
1 polymer ?
#
loop_
_entity_poly.entity_id
_entity_poly.type
_entity_poly.pdbx_seq_one_letter_code
_entity_poly.pdbx_strand_id
1 'polypeptide(L)'
;AVSLDSFGRREPVPADGLLMIGDAAAFIDPFTGSGMLMALEGGELAASVIMRHLQSLRTGAPFSALADDYRTSYKQLFGSRLRICAVLRRAAFVPPLANAAIRLFGASIRARRALAQATRKG
;
A
#
# COMPACT_ATOMS: atom_id res chain seq x y z
N ALA A 1 1.92 24.18 6.64
CA ALA A 1 2.90 23.47 5.79
C ALA A 1 2.75 21.99 6.05
N VAL A 2 2.24 21.23 5.09
CA VAL A 2 2.20 19.78 5.17
C VAL A 2 3.63 19.31 4.92
N SER A 3 4.25 18.71 5.96
CA SER A 3 5.59 18.16 5.82
C SER A 3 5.56 17.02 4.80
N LEU A 4 6.37 17.13 3.76
CA LEU A 4 6.55 16.10 2.73
C LEU A 4 7.28 14.84 3.25
N ASP A 5 7.73 14.86 4.50
CA ASP A 5 8.40 13.72 5.15
C ASP A 5 7.47 12.57 5.55
N SER A 6 6.17 12.74 5.38
CA SER A 6 5.18 11.71 5.72
C SER A 6 4.84 10.74 4.57
N PHE A 7 5.47 10.88 3.41
CA PHE A 7 5.33 9.92 2.32
C PHE A 7 6.12 8.65 2.60
N GLY A 8 5.45 7.60 3.03
CA GLY A 8 6.12 6.34 3.27
C GLY A 8 5.20 5.27 3.81
N ARG A 9 5.75 4.06 3.83
CA ARG A 9 5.13 2.92 4.48
C ARG A 9 5.20 3.12 6.00
N ARG A 10 4.06 3.10 6.66
CA ARG A 10 3.94 3.13 8.11
C ARG A 10 3.75 1.71 8.66
N GLU A 11 3.92 1.56 9.96
CA GLU A 11 3.57 0.33 10.66
C GLU A 11 2.05 0.12 10.60
N PRO A 12 1.55 -0.99 10.02
CA PRO A 12 0.11 -1.20 9.89
C PRO A 12 -0.59 -1.51 11.23
N VAL A 13 0.19 -1.88 12.26
CA VAL A 13 -0.30 -2.10 13.65
C VAL A 13 0.60 -1.32 14.60
N PRO A 14 0.41 -0.01 14.76
CA PRO A 14 1.32 0.83 15.57
C PRO A 14 1.13 0.64 17.07
N ALA A 15 0.00 0.12 17.51
CA ALA A 15 -0.33 -0.14 18.90
C ALA A 15 -1.35 -1.28 19.02
N ASP A 16 -1.43 -1.88 20.21
CA ASP A 16 -2.44 -2.90 20.50
C ASP A 16 -3.85 -2.34 20.32
N GLY A 17 -4.70 -3.11 19.64
CA GLY A 17 -6.07 -2.73 19.34
C GLY A 17 -6.23 -1.76 18.16
N LEU A 18 -5.14 -1.38 17.48
CA LEU A 18 -5.18 -0.42 16.37
C LEU A 18 -4.67 -1.04 15.07
N LEU A 19 -5.53 -1.12 14.06
CA LEU A 19 -5.17 -1.48 12.68
C LEU A 19 -5.27 -0.24 11.78
N MET A 20 -4.23 0.05 11.03
CA MET A 20 -4.21 1.16 10.08
C MET A 20 -4.57 0.66 8.68
N ILE A 21 -5.42 1.41 7.97
CA ILE A 21 -5.86 1.12 6.60
C ILE A 21 -5.67 2.36 5.71
N GLY A 22 -5.68 2.18 4.39
CA GLY A 22 -5.59 3.26 3.42
C GLY A 22 -4.37 4.15 3.64
N ASP A 23 -4.55 5.46 3.51
CA ASP A 23 -3.48 6.46 3.63
C ASP A 23 -2.85 6.50 5.03
N ALA A 24 -3.56 6.04 6.06
CA ALA A 24 -3.00 5.93 7.40
C ALA A 24 -1.91 4.86 7.48
N ALA A 25 -2.06 3.75 6.76
CA ALA A 25 -1.08 2.65 6.71
C ALA A 25 0.04 2.90 5.70
N ALA A 26 -0.30 3.47 4.53
CA ALA A 26 0.67 3.85 3.51
C ALA A 26 0.10 4.94 2.62
N PHE A 27 0.75 6.10 2.60
CA PHE A 27 0.39 7.15 1.66
C PHE A 27 1.06 6.87 0.31
N ILE A 28 0.23 6.65 -0.70
CA ILE A 28 0.65 6.47 -2.09
C ILE A 28 0.38 7.76 -2.84
N ASP A 29 1.35 8.14 -3.66
CA ASP A 29 1.26 9.31 -4.53
C ASP A 29 -0.03 9.26 -5.38
N PRO A 30 -0.79 10.37 -5.46
CA PRO A 30 -2.04 10.45 -6.23
C PRO A 30 -1.88 10.14 -7.72
N PHE A 31 -0.65 10.16 -8.26
CA PHE A 31 -0.36 9.84 -9.66
C PHE A 31 -0.82 8.45 -10.10
N THR A 32 -0.91 7.48 -9.18
CA THR A 32 -1.31 6.10 -9.52
C THR A 32 -2.82 5.88 -9.46
N GLY A 33 -3.60 6.80 -8.89
CA GLY A 33 -5.06 6.68 -8.73
C GLY A 33 -5.50 5.46 -7.90
N SER A 34 -4.58 4.77 -7.24
CA SER A 34 -4.85 3.50 -6.54
C SER A 34 -5.14 3.66 -5.04
N GLY A 35 -5.10 4.90 -4.49
CA GLY A 35 -5.30 5.16 -3.07
C GLY A 35 -6.67 4.69 -2.56
N MET A 36 -7.75 5.02 -3.27
CA MET A 36 -9.11 4.58 -2.91
C MET A 36 -9.27 3.07 -2.94
N LEU A 37 -8.73 2.41 -3.98
CA LEU A 37 -8.78 0.96 -4.08
C LEU A 37 -8.02 0.30 -2.92
N MET A 38 -6.84 0.80 -2.57
CA MET A 38 -6.07 0.29 -1.43
C MET A 38 -6.77 0.53 -0.10
N ALA A 39 -7.51 1.62 0.04
CA ALA A 39 -8.29 1.86 1.25
C ALA A 39 -9.44 0.84 1.39
N LEU A 40 -10.14 0.52 0.30
CA LEU A 40 -11.20 -0.50 0.29
C LEU A 40 -10.64 -1.90 0.53
N GLU A 41 -9.61 -2.31 -0.20
CA GLU A 41 -8.94 -3.60 -0.02
C GLU A 41 -8.34 -3.74 1.38
N GLY A 42 -7.78 -2.66 1.94
CA GLY A 42 -7.26 -2.61 3.30
C GLY A 42 -8.35 -2.76 4.35
N GLY A 43 -9.52 -2.17 4.13
CA GLY A 43 -10.69 -2.33 5.00
C GLY A 43 -11.23 -3.76 4.97
N GLU A 44 -11.33 -4.37 3.78
CA GLU A 44 -11.75 -5.77 3.61
C GLU A 44 -10.75 -6.73 4.30
N LEU A 45 -9.45 -6.49 4.11
CA LEU A 45 -8.41 -7.26 4.77
C LEU A 45 -8.51 -7.16 6.30
N ALA A 46 -8.64 -5.95 6.84
CA ALA A 46 -8.76 -5.73 8.28
C ALA A 46 -10.00 -6.47 8.84
N ALA A 47 -11.14 -6.33 8.19
CA ALA A 47 -12.37 -7.03 8.57
C ALA A 47 -12.18 -8.55 8.56
N SER A 48 -11.58 -9.11 7.52
CA SER A 48 -11.32 -10.54 7.38
C SER A 48 -10.41 -11.06 8.51
N VAL A 49 -9.34 -10.33 8.84
CA VAL A 49 -8.43 -10.72 9.93
C VAL A 49 -9.13 -10.64 11.28
N ILE A 50 -9.88 -9.57 11.55
CA ILE A 50 -10.66 -9.43 12.78
C ILE A 50 -11.64 -10.60 12.93
N MET A 51 -12.38 -10.93 11.88
CA MET A 51 -13.34 -12.02 11.91
C MET A 51 -12.70 -13.38 12.19
N ARG A 52 -11.53 -13.67 11.61
CA ARG A 52 -10.78 -14.91 11.90
C ARG A 52 -10.36 -15.02 13.37
N HIS A 53 -10.00 -13.91 13.99
CA HIS A 53 -9.51 -13.88 15.38
C HIS A 53 -10.58 -13.53 16.41
N LEU A 54 -11.80 -13.19 15.97
CA LEU A 54 -12.85 -12.67 16.85
C LEU A 54 -13.16 -13.61 18.03
N GLN A 55 -13.31 -14.89 17.76
CA GLN A 55 -13.62 -15.87 18.80
C GLN A 55 -12.48 -16.01 19.81
N SER A 56 -11.25 -16.08 19.33
CA SER A 56 -10.04 -16.19 20.18
C SER A 56 -9.89 -14.94 21.07
N LEU A 57 -10.11 -13.75 20.52
CA LEU A 57 -10.08 -12.50 21.29
C LEU A 57 -11.16 -12.46 22.37
N ARG A 58 -12.36 -12.93 22.06
CA ARG A 58 -13.48 -13.02 23.04
C ARG A 58 -13.18 -13.99 24.18
N THR A 59 -12.34 -14.99 23.96
CA THR A 59 -11.89 -15.96 24.97
C THR A 59 -10.59 -15.54 25.66
N GLY A 60 -10.10 -14.30 25.44
CA GLY A 60 -8.95 -13.74 26.13
C GLY A 60 -7.60 -14.00 25.45
N ALA A 61 -7.59 -14.42 24.17
CA ALA A 61 -6.34 -14.56 23.45
C ALA A 61 -5.65 -13.19 23.25
N PRO A 62 -4.32 -13.13 23.24
CA PRO A 62 -3.59 -11.88 23.07
C PRO A 62 -3.80 -11.29 21.68
N PHE A 63 -3.84 -9.96 21.60
CA PHE A 63 -3.97 -9.23 20.34
C PHE A 63 -2.80 -9.46 19.37
N SER A 64 -1.64 -9.87 19.88
CA SER A 64 -0.42 -10.10 19.08
C SER A 64 -0.64 -11.08 17.92
N ALA A 65 -1.40 -12.15 18.11
CA ALA A 65 -1.69 -13.12 17.05
C ALA A 65 -2.47 -12.49 15.88
N LEU A 66 -3.45 -11.63 16.18
CA LEU A 66 -4.17 -10.86 15.17
C LEU A 66 -3.24 -9.85 14.49
N ALA A 67 -2.41 -9.16 15.26
CA ALA A 67 -1.47 -8.16 14.76
C ALA A 67 -0.48 -8.77 13.75
N ASP A 68 0.07 -9.94 14.05
CA ASP A 68 1.03 -10.64 13.18
C ASP A 68 0.38 -11.17 11.90
N ASP A 69 -0.85 -11.69 12.00
CA ASP A 69 -1.64 -12.10 10.84
C ASP A 69 -1.93 -10.88 9.94
N TYR A 70 -2.35 -9.75 10.52
CA TYR A 70 -2.60 -8.53 9.77
C TYR A 70 -1.34 -7.99 9.09
N ARG A 71 -0.21 -7.91 9.78
CA ARG A 71 1.08 -7.49 9.22
C ARG A 71 1.49 -8.35 8.03
N THR A 72 1.37 -9.66 8.18
CA THR A 72 1.74 -10.63 7.14
C THR A 72 0.84 -10.50 5.92
N SER A 73 -0.47 -10.50 6.13
CA SER A 73 -1.47 -10.38 5.08
C SER A 73 -1.38 -9.03 4.35
N TYR A 74 -1.15 -7.93 5.10
CA TYR A 74 -0.93 -6.60 4.54
C TYR A 74 0.31 -6.54 3.65
N LYS A 75 1.42 -7.15 4.10
CA LYS A 75 2.66 -7.23 3.31
C LYS A 75 2.50 -8.06 2.04
N GLN A 76 1.74 -9.15 2.10
CA GLN A 76 1.44 -9.99 0.94
C GLN A 76 0.58 -9.24 -0.07
N LEU A 77 -0.48 -8.57 0.39
CA LEU A 77 -1.44 -7.88 -0.48
C LEU A 77 -0.84 -6.62 -1.12
N PHE A 78 -0.12 -5.80 -0.35
CA PHE A 78 0.32 -4.48 -0.79
C PHE A 78 1.83 -4.36 -1.03
N GLY A 79 2.63 -5.34 -0.62
CA GLY A 79 4.10 -5.22 -0.64
C GLY A 79 4.70 -5.01 -2.04
N SER A 80 4.18 -5.67 -3.06
CA SER A 80 4.62 -5.48 -4.45
C SER A 80 4.24 -4.11 -4.99
N ARG A 81 2.98 -3.72 -4.77
CA ARG A 81 2.43 -2.42 -5.20
C ARG A 81 3.19 -1.26 -4.57
N LEU A 82 3.45 -1.30 -3.25
CA LEU A 82 4.21 -0.29 -2.52
C LEU A 82 5.66 -0.18 -3.01
N ARG A 83 6.30 -1.31 -3.36
CA ARG A 83 7.66 -1.30 -3.94
C ARG A 83 7.70 -0.62 -5.29
N ILE A 84 6.75 -0.94 -6.18
CA ILE A 84 6.65 -0.32 -7.51
C ILE A 84 6.44 1.19 -7.37
N CYS A 85 5.52 1.62 -6.51
CA CYS A 85 5.27 3.04 -6.24
C CYS A 85 6.52 3.75 -5.69
N ALA A 86 7.28 3.11 -4.79
CA ALA A 86 8.51 3.68 -4.25
C ALA A 86 9.60 3.85 -5.34
N VAL A 87 9.73 2.88 -6.25
CA VAL A 87 10.67 2.94 -7.37
C VAL A 87 10.27 4.04 -8.35
N LEU A 88 8.99 4.10 -8.74
CA LEU A 88 8.47 5.14 -9.63
C LEU A 88 8.68 6.54 -9.07
N ARG A 89 8.44 6.72 -7.76
CA ARG A 89 8.68 7.99 -7.09
C ARG A 89 10.16 8.38 -7.14
N ARG A 90 11.07 7.45 -6.80
CA ARG A 90 12.52 7.72 -6.88
C ARG A 90 12.94 8.10 -8.30
N ALA A 91 12.44 7.40 -9.31
CA ALA A 91 12.73 7.71 -10.71
C ALA A 91 12.20 9.08 -11.12
N ALA A 92 11.02 9.49 -10.63
CA ALA A 92 10.43 10.79 -10.93
C ALA A 92 11.23 11.98 -10.38
N PHE A 93 11.93 11.80 -9.25
CA PHE A 93 12.78 12.84 -8.64
C PHE A 93 14.21 12.91 -9.20
N VAL A 94 14.60 12.02 -10.12
CA VAL A 94 15.87 12.07 -10.82
C VAL A 94 15.65 12.60 -12.23
N PRO A 95 16.00 13.88 -12.53
CA PRO A 95 15.63 14.55 -13.78
C PRO A 95 15.97 13.77 -15.07
N PRO A 96 17.16 13.15 -15.22
CA PRO A 96 17.47 12.39 -16.43
C PRO A 96 16.61 11.11 -16.58
N LEU A 97 16.23 10.47 -15.45
CA LEU A 97 15.36 9.29 -15.46
C LEU A 97 13.90 9.67 -15.73
N ALA A 98 13.43 10.80 -15.19
CA ALA A 98 12.10 11.31 -15.46
C ALA A 98 11.93 11.66 -16.96
N ASN A 99 12.89 12.32 -17.57
CA ASN A 99 12.88 12.66 -19.00
C ASN A 99 12.94 11.39 -19.88
N ALA A 100 13.75 10.40 -19.53
CA ALA A 100 13.80 9.13 -20.22
C ALA A 100 12.47 8.35 -20.10
N ALA A 101 11.88 8.32 -18.91
CA ALA A 101 10.58 7.70 -18.67
C ALA A 101 9.46 8.39 -19.47
N ILE A 102 9.41 9.72 -19.49
CA ILE A 102 8.43 10.50 -20.26
C ILE A 102 8.56 10.19 -21.76
N ARG A 103 9.78 10.12 -22.30
CA ARG A 103 10.03 9.77 -23.69
C ARG A 103 9.60 8.34 -24.03
N LEU A 104 9.93 7.36 -23.17
CA LEU A 104 9.56 5.95 -23.34
C LEU A 104 8.05 5.74 -23.21
N PHE A 105 7.40 6.34 -22.21
CA PHE A 105 5.96 6.25 -21.99
C PHE A 105 5.15 7.11 -22.98
N GLY A 106 5.72 8.20 -23.47
CA GLY A 106 5.13 9.02 -24.53
C GLY A 106 5.07 8.29 -25.87
N ALA A 107 6.04 7.40 -26.14
CA ALA A 107 6.14 6.67 -27.41
C ALA A 107 5.33 5.35 -27.47
N SER A 108 4.84 4.82 -26.35
CA SER A 108 4.17 3.51 -26.33
C SER A 108 2.90 3.46 -25.48
N ILE A 109 1.75 3.36 -26.17
CA ILE A 109 0.44 3.08 -25.54
C ILE A 109 0.45 1.73 -24.80
N ARG A 110 1.24 0.76 -25.26
CA ARG A 110 1.38 -0.56 -24.62
C ARG A 110 2.08 -0.49 -23.25
N ALA A 111 3.11 0.35 -23.12
CA ALA A 111 3.80 0.55 -21.85
C ALA A 111 2.91 1.24 -20.81
N ARG A 112 2.05 2.17 -21.24
CA ARG A 112 1.04 2.80 -20.34
C ARG A 112 0.02 1.80 -19.81
N ARG A 113 -0.47 0.88 -20.66
CA ARG A 113 -1.39 -0.18 -20.26
C ARG A 113 -0.74 -1.18 -19.31
N ALA A 114 0.51 -1.59 -19.58
CA ALA A 114 1.26 -2.51 -18.73
C ALA A 114 1.52 -1.91 -17.32
N LEU A 115 1.87 -0.63 -17.25
CA LEU A 115 2.09 0.07 -15.98
C LEU A 115 0.78 0.18 -15.17
N ALA A 116 -0.31 0.57 -15.83
CA ALA A 116 -1.62 0.64 -15.19
C ALA A 116 -2.12 -0.73 -14.69
N GLN A 117 -1.80 -1.81 -15.41
CA GLN A 117 -2.11 -3.17 -14.97
C GLN A 117 -1.24 -3.65 -13.82
N ALA A 118 0.07 -3.33 -13.83
CA ALA A 118 0.99 -3.68 -12.75
C ALA A 118 0.65 -2.98 -11.42
N THR A 119 0.08 -1.76 -11.49
CA THR A 119 -0.39 -1.02 -10.32
C THR A 119 -1.80 -1.44 -9.85
N ARG A 120 -2.57 -2.15 -10.71
CA ARG A 120 -3.93 -2.63 -10.41
C ARG A 120 -4.01 -4.10 -10.01
N LYS A 121 -3.09 -4.94 -10.52
CA LYS A 121 -3.01 -6.38 -10.23
C LYS A 121 -1.82 -6.64 -9.30
N GLY A 122 -1.91 -6.24 -8.08
CA GLY A 122 -1.03 -6.68 -7.02
C GLY A 122 -1.86 -7.40 -5.99
#